data_4925315cc74387521739bdab19593f9d
#
_entry.id   4925315cc74387521739bdab19593f9d
#
_cell.length_a   1.000
_cell.length_b   1.000
_cell.length_c   1.000
_cell.angle_alpha   90.00
_cell.angle_beta   90.00
_cell.angle_gamma   90.00
#
_symmetry.space_group_name_H-M   'P 1'
#
loop_
_entity.id
_entity.type
_entity.pdbx_description
1 polymer ?
#
loop_
_entity_poly.entity_id
_entity_poly.type
_entity_poly.pdbx_seq_one_letter_code
_entity_poly.pdbx_strand_id
1 'polypeptide(L)'
;MNFSVFPPEVNSVLLLDGPGPGPMLEAAAAWDGIRSELSAAASAFSSVTSDLAGQAWQGPSAASMTNAAAGYVDWLGGAAAQAEQSAAQARAAAVAYEAALATIVDPGSITANRGQLVSLVMSNLFGQNAPAIAAAEAEYEQMWAQ
;
A
#
# COMPACT_ATOMS: atom_id res chain seq x y z
N MET A 1 10.76 8.60 -5.76
CA MET A 1 10.41 9.70 -6.69
C MET A 1 9.99 10.89 -5.86
N ASN A 2 10.32 12.09 -6.27
CA ASN A 2 9.87 13.31 -5.60
C ASN A 2 8.78 13.95 -6.47
N PHE A 3 7.54 13.66 -6.17
CA PHE A 3 6.37 14.15 -6.92
C PHE A 3 6.23 15.68 -6.87
N SER A 4 6.77 16.35 -5.85
CA SER A 4 6.68 17.80 -5.71
C SER A 4 7.47 18.61 -6.74
N VAL A 5 8.36 17.97 -7.50
CA VAL A 5 9.15 18.63 -8.54
C VAL A 5 8.65 18.37 -9.97
N PHE A 6 7.67 17.48 -10.12
CA PHE A 6 7.08 17.20 -11.42
C PHE A 6 5.78 17.98 -11.62
N PRO A 7 5.50 18.44 -12.84
CA PRO A 7 4.24 19.10 -13.15
C PRO A 7 3.05 18.10 -13.04
N PRO A 8 1.83 18.62 -12.84
CA PRO A 8 0.63 17.77 -12.63
C PRO A 8 0.42 16.78 -13.76
N GLU A 9 0.77 17.12 -15.02
CA GLU A 9 0.67 16.21 -16.16
C GLU A 9 1.49 14.93 -15.96
N VAL A 10 2.71 15.07 -15.43
CA VAL A 10 3.61 13.94 -15.21
C VAL A 10 3.14 13.12 -14.02
N ASN A 11 2.77 13.76 -12.92
CA ASN A 11 2.28 13.07 -11.72
C ASN A 11 1.02 12.27 -12.00
N SER A 12 0.06 12.87 -12.72
CA SER A 12 -1.20 12.21 -13.09
C SER A 12 -0.96 10.99 -13.95
N VAL A 13 -0.13 11.11 -15.00
CA VAL A 13 0.19 9.97 -15.87
C VAL A 13 0.92 8.86 -15.11
N LEU A 14 1.92 9.19 -14.30
CA LEU A 14 2.68 8.20 -13.53
C LEU A 14 1.80 7.41 -12.55
N LEU A 15 0.81 8.06 -11.96
CA LEU A 15 -0.10 7.40 -11.03
C LEU A 15 -1.14 6.53 -11.77
N LEU A 16 -1.68 7.03 -12.89
CA LEU A 16 -2.68 6.33 -13.69
C LEU A 16 -2.12 5.14 -14.47
N ASP A 17 -0.91 5.26 -15.01
CA ASP A 17 -0.22 4.18 -15.75
C ASP A 17 0.47 3.16 -14.84
N GLY A 18 0.41 3.36 -13.51
CA GLY A 18 0.97 2.44 -12.53
C GLY A 18 0.24 1.10 -12.49
N PRO A 19 0.82 0.08 -11.82
CA PRO A 19 0.25 -1.27 -11.73
C PRO A 19 -1.03 -1.34 -10.87
N GLY A 20 -1.47 -0.23 -10.32
CA GLY A 20 -2.63 -0.16 -9.44
C GLY A 20 -2.40 -0.80 -8.06
N PRO A 21 -3.47 -0.99 -7.27
CA PRO A 21 -3.42 -1.60 -5.96
C PRO A 21 -3.27 -3.13 -6.01
N GLY A 22 -3.48 -3.76 -7.18
CA GLY A 22 -3.49 -5.21 -7.37
C GLY A 22 -2.30 -5.95 -6.75
N PRO A 23 -1.05 -5.61 -7.11
CA PRO A 23 0.13 -6.28 -6.56
C PRO A 23 0.26 -6.19 -5.04
N MET A 24 -0.19 -5.08 -4.43
CA MET A 24 -0.20 -4.92 -2.97
C MET A 24 -1.25 -5.83 -2.30
N LEU A 25 -2.42 -5.97 -2.91
CA LEU A 25 -3.48 -6.86 -2.44
C LEU A 25 -3.10 -8.34 -2.60
N GLU A 26 -2.43 -8.71 -3.69
CA GLU A 26 -1.88 -10.04 -3.89
C GLU A 26 -0.79 -10.37 -2.85
N ALA A 27 0.11 -9.42 -2.57
CA ALA A 27 1.10 -9.57 -1.51
C ALA A 27 0.44 -9.74 -0.13
N ALA A 28 -0.62 -8.97 0.17
CA ALA A 28 -1.38 -9.12 1.40
C ALA A 28 -1.99 -10.52 1.54
N ALA A 29 -2.59 -11.04 0.48
CA ALA A 29 -3.15 -12.40 0.47
C ALA A 29 -2.07 -13.48 0.66
N ALA A 30 -0.88 -13.31 0.06
CA ALA A 30 0.24 -14.22 0.25
C ALA A 30 0.73 -14.23 1.72
N TRP A 31 0.82 -13.04 2.36
CA TRP A 31 1.17 -12.94 3.78
C TRP A 31 0.11 -13.56 4.70
N ASP A 32 -1.19 -13.46 4.37
CA ASP A 32 -2.24 -14.16 5.10
C ASP A 32 -2.12 -15.68 4.98
N GLY A 33 -1.72 -16.19 3.82
CA GLY A 33 -1.40 -17.60 3.61
C GLY A 33 -0.27 -18.06 4.55
N ILE A 34 0.84 -17.33 4.57
CA ILE A 34 1.99 -17.61 5.46
C ILE A 34 1.56 -17.60 6.94
N ARG A 35 0.80 -16.59 7.36
CA ARG A 35 0.24 -16.52 8.72
C ARG A 35 -0.57 -17.78 9.07
N SER A 36 -1.43 -18.20 8.16
CA SER A 36 -2.28 -19.38 8.37
C SER A 36 -1.47 -20.67 8.51
N GLU A 37 -0.46 -20.86 7.65
CA GLU A 37 0.44 -22.02 7.69
C GLU A 37 1.27 -22.04 8.98
N LEU A 38 1.83 -20.91 9.40
CA LEU A 38 2.59 -20.81 10.65
C LEU A 38 1.73 -21.11 11.87
N SER A 39 0.48 -20.60 11.90
CA SER A 39 -0.46 -20.87 12.98
C SER A 39 -0.87 -22.34 13.03
N ALA A 40 -1.10 -22.97 11.87
CA ALA A 40 -1.39 -24.38 11.77
C ALA A 40 -0.19 -25.24 12.24
N ALA A 41 1.03 -24.87 11.83
CA ALA A 41 2.25 -25.56 12.27
C ALA A 41 2.45 -25.44 13.79
N ALA A 42 2.23 -24.26 14.39
CA ALA A 42 2.31 -24.06 15.83
C ALA A 42 1.30 -24.95 16.57
N SER A 43 0.06 -25.00 16.09
CA SER A 43 -1.00 -25.83 16.68
C SER A 43 -0.70 -27.32 16.57
N ALA A 44 -0.26 -27.78 15.40
CA ALA A 44 0.08 -29.19 15.17
C ALA A 44 1.28 -29.62 16.04
N PHE A 45 2.33 -28.78 16.11
CA PHE A 45 3.51 -29.06 16.93
C PHE A 45 3.15 -29.11 18.43
N SER A 46 2.34 -28.16 18.90
CA SER A 46 1.84 -28.14 20.28
C SER A 46 1.03 -29.40 20.62
N SER A 47 0.14 -29.84 19.71
CA SER A 47 -0.67 -31.03 19.91
C SER A 47 0.20 -32.29 20.02
N VAL A 48 1.11 -32.51 19.07
CA VAL A 48 2.00 -33.68 19.05
C VAL A 48 2.87 -33.74 20.30
N THR A 49 3.47 -32.59 20.72
CA THR A 49 4.31 -32.55 21.92
C THR A 49 3.52 -32.79 23.21
N SER A 50 2.28 -32.29 23.28
CA SER A 50 1.40 -32.49 24.42
C SER A 50 0.94 -33.95 24.52
N ASP A 51 0.54 -34.57 23.40
CA ASP A 51 0.12 -35.98 23.35
C ASP A 51 1.28 -36.92 23.74
N LEU A 52 2.49 -36.64 23.26
CA LEU A 52 3.69 -37.39 23.60
C LEU A 52 3.99 -37.35 25.11
N ALA A 53 3.97 -36.13 25.69
CA ALA A 53 4.25 -35.93 27.12
C ALA A 53 3.12 -36.40 28.03
N GLY A 54 1.87 -36.44 27.53
CA GLY A 54 0.68 -36.88 28.30
C GLY A 54 0.50 -38.38 28.36
N GLN A 55 0.91 -39.11 27.34
CA GLN A 55 0.59 -40.50 27.18
C GLN A 55 1.81 -41.43 27.10
N ALA A 56 2.76 -41.14 26.23
CA ALA A 56 3.83 -42.04 25.86
C ALA A 56 5.16 -41.79 26.57
N TRP A 57 5.40 -40.58 27.02
CA TRP A 57 6.68 -40.18 27.60
C TRP A 57 6.49 -39.32 28.85
N GLN A 58 6.88 -39.82 30.01
CA GLN A 58 6.74 -39.15 31.30
C GLN A 58 8.08 -39.00 32.02
N GLY A 59 8.16 -38.04 32.96
CA GLY A 59 9.32 -37.83 33.79
C GLY A 59 10.09 -36.55 33.47
N PRO A 60 11.23 -36.28 34.09
CA PRO A 60 11.97 -35.02 33.97
C PRO A 60 12.42 -34.70 32.56
N SER A 61 12.73 -35.70 31.74
CA SER A 61 13.14 -35.50 30.35
C SER A 61 11.95 -35.06 29.45
N ALA A 62 10.74 -35.56 29.72
CA ALA A 62 9.53 -35.13 29.05
C ALA A 62 9.21 -33.63 29.38
N ALA A 63 9.35 -33.26 30.64
CA ALA A 63 9.19 -31.86 31.06
C ALA A 63 10.23 -30.92 30.38
N SER A 64 11.50 -31.34 30.27
CA SER A 64 12.51 -30.58 29.56
C SER A 64 12.20 -30.44 28.06
N MET A 65 11.71 -31.49 27.43
CA MET A 65 11.26 -31.45 26.02
C MET A 65 10.08 -30.48 25.85
N THR A 66 9.07 -30.56 26.71
CA THR A 66 7.90 -29.69 26.64
C THR A 66 8.28 -28.20 26.79
N ASN A 67 9.20 -27.90 27.72
CA ASN A 67 9.71 -26.53 27.87
C ASN A 67 10.46 -26.03 26.63
N ALA A 68 11.29 -26.89 26.01
CA ALA A 68 11.96 -26.54 24.76
C ALA A 68 10.99 -26.36 23.60
N ALA A 69 9.96 -27.21 23.51
CA ALA A 69 8.92 -27.15 22.51
C ALA A 69 8.08 -25.87 22.61
N ALA A 70 7.79 -25.39 23.83
CA ALA A 70 7.06 -24.14 24.05
C ALA A 70 7.76 -22.94 23.39
N GLY A 71 9.08 -22.83 23.52
CA GLY A 71 9.83 -21.76 22.87
C GLY A 71 9.73 -21.76 21.33
N TYR A 72 9.62 -22.96 20.73
CA TYR A 72 9.40 -23.07 19.28
C TYR A 72 7.97 -22.69 18.87
N VAL A 73 6.96 -23.08 19.66
CA VAL A 73 5.57 -22.67 19.45
C VAL A 73 5.44 -21.14 19.53
N ASP A 74 6.06 -20.53 20.53
CA ASP A 74 6.06 -19.07 20.71
C ASP A 74 6.73 -18.36 19.53
N TRP A 75 7.84 -18.91 19.03
CA TRP A 75 8.50 -18.38 17.85
C TRP A 75 7.62 -18.46 16.60
N LEU A 76 6.94 -19.59 16.36
CA LEU A 76 5.99 -19.74 15.25
C LEU A 76 4.82 -18.74 15.37
N GLY A 77 4.30 -18.54 16.58
CA GLY A 77 3.26 -17.56 16.87
C GLY A 77 3.71 -16.14 16.59
N GLY A 78 4.95 -15.80 17.00
CA GLY A 78 5.57 -14.51 16.70
C GLY A 78 5.76 -14.28 15.19
N ALA A 79 6.20 -15.30 14.47
CA ALA A 79 6.34 -15.23 13.01
C ALA A 79 4.97 -15.07 12.30
N ALA A 80 3.93 -15.76 12.79
CA ALA A 80 2.57 -15.59 12.29
C ALA A 80 2.05 -14.16 12.50
N ALA A 81 2.28 -13.56 13.66
CA ALA A 81 1.92 -12.17 13.95
C ALA A 81 2.64 -11.17 13.05
N GLN A 82 3.92 -11.40 12.72
CA GLN A 82 4.66 -10.57 11.78
C GLN A 82 4.10 -10.68 10.35
N ALA A 83 3.70 -11.88 9.92
CA ALA A 83 3.05 -12.08 8.63
C ALA A 83 1.71 -11.32 8.56
N GLU A 84 0.89 -11.38 9.62
CA GLU A 84 -0.35 -10.61 9.73
C GLU A 84 -0.11 -9.09 9.64
N GLN A 85 0.90 -8.60 10.31
CA GLN A 85 1.29 -7.18 10.24
C GLN A 85 1.71 -6.78 8.83
N SER A 86 2.48 -7.63 8.13
CA SER A 86 2.90 -7.39 6.75
C SER A 86 1.69 -7.35 5.80
N ALA A 87 0.72 -8.26 5.97
CA ALA A 87 -0.55 -8.25 5.22
C ALA A 87 -1.34 -6.95 5.46
N ALA A 88 -1.44 -6.51 6.71
CA ALA A 88 -2.13 -5.26 7.06
C ALA A 88 -1.44 -4.04 6.44
N GLN A 89 -0.11 -3.97 6.46
CA GLN A 89 0.66 -2.89 5.84
C GLN A 89 0.48 -2.85 4.32
N ALA A 90 0.47 -4.01 3.65
CA ALA A 90 0.22 -4.09 2.22
C ALA A 90 -1.19 -3.60 1.84
N ARG A 91 -2.21 -3.94 2.63
CA ARG A 91 -3.58 -3.39 2.46
C ARG A 91 -3.64 -1.88 2.70
N ALA A 92 -2.96 -1.40 3.74
CA ALA A 92 -2.91 0.03 4.02
C ALA A 92 -2.24 0.81 2.88
N ALA A 93 -1.20 0.27 2.27
CA ALA A 93 -0.56 0.85 1.10
C ALA A 93 -1.51 0.87 -0.12
N ALA A 94 -2.28 -0.20 -0.34
CA ALA A 94 -3.30 -0.24 -1.41
C ALA A 94 -4.38 0.84 -1.20
N VAL A 95 -4.89 0.99 0.02
CA VAL A 95 -5.87 2.04 0.36
C VAL A 95 -5.29 3.44 0.17
N ALA A 96 -4.03 3.67 0.57
CA ALA A 96 -3.36 4.95 0.37
C ALA A 96 -3.19 5.28 -1.12
N TYR A 97 -2.86 4.28 -1.94
CA TYR A 97 -2.80 4.44 -3.39
C TYR A 97 -4.16 4.80 -3.99
N GLU A 98 -5.23 4.11 -3.60
CA GLU A 98 -6.60 4.41 -4.07
C GLU A 98 -7.06 5.81 -3.64
N ALA A 99 -6.72 6.23 -2.43
CA ALA A 99 -7.00 7.58 -1.95
C ALA A 99 -6.25 8.65 -2.77
N ALA A 100 -4.97 8.42 -3.08
CA ALA A 100 -4.19 9.30 -3.94
C ALA A 100 -4.78 9.36 -5.35
N LEU A 101 -5.18 8.21 -5.92
CA LEU A 101 -5.80 8.13 -7.24
C LEU A 101 -7.16 8.88 -7.30
N ALA A 102 -7.92 8.87 -6.20
CA ALA A 102 -9.20 9.58 -6.13
C ALA A 102 -9.06 11.11 -6.05
N THR A 103 -7.88 11.60 -5.68
CA THR A 103 -7.62 13.05 -5.52
C THR A 103 -6.74 13.63 -6.62
N ILE A 104 -6.20 12.80 -7.52
CA ILE A 104 -5.32 13.27 -8.59
C ILE A 104 -6.10 14.10 -9.62
N VAL A 105 -5.43 15.10 -10.17
CA VAL A 105 -6.01 15.92 -11.24
C VAL A 105 -6.16 15.10 -12.52
N ASP A 106 -7.37 15.13 -13.09
CA ASP A 106 -7.64 14.46 -14.37
C ASP A 106 -6.76 15.06 -15.50
N PRO A 107 -6.01 14.22 -16.25
CA PRO A 107 -5.18 14.68 -17.36
C PRO A 107 -5.93 15.46 -18.43
N GLY A 108 -7.23 15.15 -18.64
CA GLY A 108 -8.09 15.89 -19.56
C GLY A 108 -8.31 17.33 -19.09
N SER A 109 -8.52 17.54 -17.79
CA SER A 109 -8.66 18.87 -17.19
C SER A 109 -7.38 19.70 -17.33
N ILE A 110 -6.22 19.09 -17.13
CA ILE A 110 -4.92 19.76 -17.30
C ILE A 110 -4.74 20.17 -18.76
N THR A 111 -5.01 19.27 -19.70
CA THR A 111 -4.91 19.52 -21.14
C THR A 111 -5.86 20.65 -21.57
N ALA A 112 -7.11 20.64 -21.07
CA ALA A 112 -8.08 21.67 -21.36
C ALA A 112 -7.63 23.06 -20.85
N ASN A 113 -7.13 23.15 -19.63
CA ASN A 113 -6.61 24.38 -19.05
C ASN A 113 -5.44 24.94 -19.88
N ARG A 114 -4.46 24.08 -20.23
CA ARG A 114 -3.32 24.51 -21.08
C ARG A 114 -3.74 24.94 -22.49
N GLY A 115 -4.69 24.23 -23.09
CA GLY A 115 -5.27 24.61 -24.40
C GLY A 115 -6.02 25.94 -24.34
N GLN A 116 -6.77 26.18 -23.28
CA GLN A 116 -7.46 27.45 -23.04
C GLN A 116 -6.46 28.60 -22.87
N LEU A 117 -5.40 28.40 -22.08
CA LEU A 117 -4.34 29.40 -21.93
C LEU A 117 -3.75 29.81 -23.27
N VAL A 118 -3.35 28.81 -24.08
CA VAL A 118 -2.79 29.08 -25.43
C VAL A 118 -3.78 29.88 -26.29
N SER A 119 -5.05 29.54 -26.30
CA SER A 119 -6.09 30.27 -27.04
C SER A 119 -6.26 31.69 -26.56
N LEU A 120 -6.26 31.93 -25.25
CA LEU A 120 -6.35 33.26 -24.66
C LEU A 120 -5.14 34.15 -25.00
N VAL A 121 -3.93 33.55 -24.96
CA VAL A 121 -2.68 34.27 -25.30
C VAL A 121 -2.68 34.64 -26.80
N MET A 122 -3.02 33.70 -27.67
CA MET A 122 -3.03 33.95 -29.13
C MET A 122 -4.05 35.00 -29.57
N SER A 123 -5.18 35.09 -28.84
CA SER A 123 -6.22 36.09 -29.12
C SER A 123 -6.05 37.41 -28.37
N ASN A 124 -4.98 37.56 -27.56
CA ASN A 124 -4.75 38.74 -26.70
C ASN A 124 -4.07 39.94 -27.43
N LEU A 125 -4.60 40.30 -28.59
CA LEU A 125 -3.97 41.30 -29.44
C LEU A 125 -3.91 42.72 -28.83
N PHE A 126 -4.85 43.07 -27.97
CA PHE A 126 -4.97 44.36 -27.31
C PHE A 126 -4.87 44.28 -25.77
N GLY A 127 -4.44 43.14 -25.21
CA GLY A 127 -4.34 42.95 -23.77
C GLY A 127 -5.66 42.66 -23.05
N GLN A 128 -6.76 42.52 -23.79
CA GLN A 128 -8.12 42.32 -23.25
C GLN A 128 -8.29 41.03 -22.49
N ASN A 129 -7.46 40.01 -22.76
CA ASN A 129 -7.56 38.68 -22.12
C ASN A 129 -6.69 38.54 -20.85
N ALA A 130 -5.97 39.58 -20.43
CA ALA A 130 -5.06 39.52 -19.30
C ALA A 130 -5.72 38.91 -18.00
N PRO A 131 -6.96 39.28 -17.60
CA PRO A 131 -7.60 38.70 -16.44
C PRO A 131 -7.91 37.19 -16.60
N ALA A 132 -8.31 36.80 -17.83
CA ALA A 132 -8.62 35.39 -18.10
C ALA A 132 -7.35 34.52 -18.17
N ILE A 133 -6.25 35.06 -18.68
CA ILE A 133 -4.93 34.45 -18.67
C ILE A 133 -4.47 34.23 -17.22
N ALA A 134 -4.58 35.23 -16.36
CA ALA A 134 -4.23 35.14 -14.95
C ALA A 134 -5.10 34.09 -14.22
N ALA A 135 -6.39 34.01 -14.55
CA ALA A 135 -7.26 32.99 -13.98
C ALA A 135 -6.87 31.56 -14.39
N ALA A 136 -6.52 31.34 -15.67
CA ALA A 136 -6.07 30.02 -16.14
C ALA A 136 -4.73 29.61 -15.52
N GLU A 137 -3.82 30.55 -15.29
CA GLU A 137 -2.57 30.28 -14.57
C GLU A 137 -2.82 29.94 -13.10
N ALA A 138 -3.68 30.68 -12.41
CA ALA A 138 -4.03 30.39 -11.01
C ALA A 138 -4.70 29.03 -10.87
N GLU A 139 -5.53 28.61 -11.80
CA GLU A 139 -6.13 27.27 -11.83
C GLU A 139 -5.06 26.19 -12.01
N TYR A 140 -4.07 26.40 -12.88
CA TYR A 140 -2.96 25.47 -13.04
C TYR A 140 -2.07 25.38 -11.79
N GLU A 141 -1.83 26.51 -11.11
CA GLU A 141 -1.12 26.51 -9.82
C GLU A 141 -1.87 25.69 -8.76
N GLN A 142 -3.22 25.71 -8.76
CA GLN A 142 -4.01 24.85 -7.87
C GLN A 142 -3.83 23.36 -8.23
N MET A 143 -3.74 23.01 -9.50
CA MET A 143 -3.44 21.65 -9.95
C MET A 143 -2.05 21.17 -9.50
N TRP A 144 -1.09 22.07 -9.37
CA TRP A 144 0.23 21.80 -8.79
C TRP A 144 0.16 21.49 -7.29
N ALA A 145 -0.79 22.08 -6.58
CA ALA A 145 -0.93 21.95 -5.13
C ALA A 145 -1.68 20.68 -4.70
N GLN A 146 -2.31 19.96 -5.63
CA GLN A 146 -3.00 18.69 -5.40
C GLN A 146 -2.04 17.50 -5.50
#